data_1ec189f0d185c245d3943cbd9d4de43d
#
_entry.id   1ec189f0d185c245d3943cbd9d4de43d
#
_cell.length_a   1.000
_cell.length_b   1.000
_cell.length_c   1.000
_cell.angle_alpha   90.00
_cell.angle_beta   90.00
_cell.angle_gamma   90.00
#
_symmetry.space_group_name_H-M   'P 1'
#
loop_
_entity.id
_entity.type
_entity.pdbx_description
1 polymer ?
#
loop_
_entity_poly.entity_id
_entity_poly.type
_entity_poly.pdbx_seq_one_letter_code
_entity_poly.pdbx_strand_id
1 'polypeptide(L)' 'MSAGHGHALPATTKERSLGWALVLTSAFLIAEVVGGVVLNSLALLSDAAH' A
#
# COMPACT_ATOMS: atom_id res chain seq x y z
N MET A 1 5.90 -28.82 17.24
CA MET A 1 5.70 -28.55 17.04
C MET A 1 5.80 -28.36 16.49
N SER A 2 5.95 -28.31 16.51
CA SER A 2 5.96 -27.79 16.15
C SER A 2 6.03 -27.45 15.65
N ALA A 3 6.06 -27.48 15.61
CA ALA A 3 6.01 -26.97 15.28
C ALA A 3 6.27 -26.58 14.79
N GLY A 4 6.57 -26.55 14.87
CA GLY A 4 6.75 -25.97 14.68
C GLY A 4 7.37 -25.68 14.04
N HIS A 5 7.85 -25.69 13.90
CA HIS A 5 8.34 -25.43 13.44
C HIS A 5 8.98 -25.22 12.43
N GLY A 6 10.22 -25.15 12.35
CA GLY A 6 11.21 -24.86 11.34
C GLY A 6 10.77 -24.99 9.92
N HIS A 7 10.12 -25.96 9.64
CA HIS A 7 9.58 -26.17 8.30
C HIS A 7 8.67 -25.04 7.88
N ALA A 8 8.22 -24.27 8.86
CA ALA A 8 7.38 -23.11 8.57
C ALA A 8 8.19 -21.94 8.04
N LEU A 9 9.52 -22.00 8.14
CA LEU A 9 10.36 -20.90 7.70
C LEU A 9 10.15 -20.51 6.24
N PRO A 10 10.13 -21.44 5.27
CA PRO A 10 9.88 -21.06 3.89
C PRO A 10 8.49 -20.43 3.70
N ALA A 11 7.48 -21.03 4.33
CA ALA A 11 6.13 -20.50 4.27
C ALA A 11 6.06 -19.13 4.92
N THR A 12 6.72 -18.98 6.08
CA THR A 12 6.77 -17.71 6.79
C THR A 12 7.43 -16.64 5.94
N THR A 13 8.49 -16.98 5.22
CA THR A 13 9.17 -16.05 4.34
C THR A 13 8.25 -15.61 3.21
N LYS A 14 7.50 -16.53 2.62
CA LYS A 14 6.56 -16.20 1.57
C LYS A 14 5.44 -15.32 2.08
N GLU A 15 4.92 -15.65 3.24
CA GLU A 15 3.85 -14.88 3.88
C GLU A 15 4.34 -13.46 4.19
N ARG A 16 5.56 -13.34 4.68
CA ARG A 16 6.14 -12.05 4.99
C ARG A 16 6.33 -11.23 3.72
N SER A 17 6.83 -11.87 2.67
CA SER A 17 7.02 -11.22 1.39
C SER A 17 5.70 -10.72 0.82
N LEU A 18 4.68 -11.57 0.88
CA LEU A 18 3.35 -11.20 0.42
C LEU A 18 2.77 -10.07 1.26
N GLY A 19 2.98 -10.13 2.57
CA GLY A 19 2.54 -9.08 3.48
C GLY A 19 3.16 -7.74 3.14
N TRP A 20 4.47 -7.73 2.90
CA TRP A 20 5.16 -6.51 2.51
C TRP A 20 4.64 -5.97 1.18
N ALA A 21 4.42 -6.86 0.23
CA ALA A 21 3.89 -6.47 -1.08
C ALA A 21 2.52 -5.81 -0.92
N LEU A 22 1.67 -6.38 -0.09
CA LEU A 22 0.35 -5.83 0.17
C LEU A 22 0.44 -4.46 0.84
N VAL A 23 1.31 -4.33 1.83
CA VAL A 23 1.49 -3.06 2.53
C VAL A 23 1.98 -1.98 1.57
N LEU A 24 2.99 -2.29 0.78
CA LEU A 24 3.54 -1.34 -0.17
C LEU A 24 2.52 -0.96 -1.24
N THR A 25 1.81 -1.94 -1.77
CA THR A 25 0.80 -1.70 -2.78
C THR A 25 -0.34 -0.84 -2.22
N SER A 26 -0.80 -1.17 -1.01
CA SER A 26 -1.85 -0.41 -0.36
C SER A 26 -1.42 1.03 -0.09
N ALA A 27 -0.21 1.20 0.41
CA ALA A 27 0.33 2.53 0.67
C ALA A 27 0.42 3.35 -0.61
N PHE A 28 0.85 2.71 -1.68
CA PHE A 28 0.96 3.36 -2.98
C PHE A 28 -0.43 3.79 -3.50
N LEU A 29 -1.41 2.90 -3.38
CA LEU A 29 -2.77 3.21 -3.81
C LEU A 29 -3.35 4.37 -3.00
N ILE A 30 -3.16 4.34 -1.69
CA ILE A 30 -3.64 5.42 -0.82
C ILE A 30 -2.99 6.73 -1.22
N ALA A 31 -1.67 6.71 -1.44
CA ALA A 31 -0.94 7.90 -1.86
C ALA A 31 -1.47 8.45 -3.17
N GLU A 32 -1.78 7.57 -4.12
CA GLU A 32 -2.32 7.98 -5.41
C GLU A 32 -3.71 8.62 -5.26
N VAL A 33 -4.56 7.99 -4.45
CA VAL A 33 -5.91 8.52 -4.22
C VAL A 33 -5.84 9.89 -3.54
N VAL A 34 -5.05 9.98 -2.48
CA VAL A 34 -4.88 11.25 -1.76
C VAL A 34 -4.29 12.30 -2.68
N GLY A 35 -3.23 11.96 -3.40
CA GLY A 35 -2.59 12.87 -4.34
C GLY A 35 -3.55 13.31 -5.43
N GLY A 36 -4.32 12.38 -5.96
CA GLY A 36 -5.31 12.68 -6.99
C GLY A 36 -6.38 13.64 -6.49
N VAL A 37 -6.88 13.40 -5.28
CA VAL A 37 -7.90 14.28 -4.70
C VAL A 37 -7.34 15.68 -4.46
N VAL A 38 -6.14 15.77 -3.91
CA VAL A 38 -5.49 17.05 -3.64
C VAL A 38 -5.27 17.83 -4.93
N LEU A 39 -4.73 17.16 -5.94
CA LEU A 39 -4.46 17.82 -7.22
C LEU A 39 -5.75 18.25 -7.91
N ASN A 40 -6.79 17.42 -7.82
CA ASN A 40 -8.07 17.78 -8.39
C ASN A 40 -8.67 18.99 -7.69
N SER A 41 -8.54 19.05 -6.36
CA SER A 41 -9.02 20.20 -5.60
C SER A 41 -8.28 21.47 -5.97
N LEU A 42 -6.96 21.38 -6.16
CA LEU A 42 -6.16 22.52 -6.58
C LEU A 42 -6.55 23.01 -7.98
N ALA A 43 -6.81 22.06 -8.88
CA ALA A 43 -7.24 22.39 -10.23
C ALA A 43 -8.58 23.11 -10.22
N LEU A 44 -9.52 22.62 -9.41
CA LEU A 44 -10.84 23.24 -9.29
C LEU A 44 -10.73 24.65 -8.70
N LEU A 45 -9.90 24.79 -7.68
CA LEU A 45 -9.67 26.10 -7.05
C LEU A 45 -9.07 27.08 -8.04
N SER A 46 -8.10 26.63 -8.81
CA SER A 46 -7.45 27.44 -9.83
C SER A 46 -8.45 27.89 -10.88
N ASP A 47 -9.32 26.99 -11.31
CA ASP A 47 -10.38 27.29 -12.26
C ASP A 47 -11.34 28.32 -11.70
N ALA A 48 -11.74 28.16 -10.44
CA ALA A 48 -12.66 29.08 -9.79
C ALA A 48 -12.05 30.47 -9.64
N ALA A 49 -10.74 30.53 -9.41
CA ALA A 49 -10.04 31.79 -9.25
C ALA A 49 -9.80 32.50 -10.57
N HIS A 50 -9.84 31.76 -11.65
CA HIS A 50 -9.61 32.31 -12.98
C HIS A 50 -10.87 33.01 -13.46
#